data_e39436ae7d0a0d8f6c6b81096d042d31
#
_entry.id   e39436ae7d0a0d8f6c6b81096d042d31
#
_cell.length_a   1.000
_cell.length_b   1.000
_cell.length_c   1.000
_cell.angle_alpha   90.00
_cell.angle_beta   90.00
_cell.angle_gamma   90.00
#
_symmetry.space_group_name_H-M   'P 1'
#
loop_
_entity.id
_entity.type
_entity.pdbx_description
1 polymer ?
#
loop_
_entity_poly.entity_id
_entity_poly.type
_entity_poly.pdbx_seq_one_letter_code
_entity_poly.pdbx_strand_id
1 'polypeptide(L)'
;MPRVASASVVYLRAEIPSSHASAPILGEERMGAGVAVSGEHVLTAHYIVLGAARVEVVGIDGRTREVERTALDHESGLALVTLRSGDLEPARLEPEPELRPGDPVFLLTCTGEKERRGASGHVTFVGPFEAFWEYMLDRAIMTTMVNPGLAGGPLFDARARVKGVVSLGLAAVGRFSLAIPVSMFLERRERLEQGELPSPAERRAWLGFYPQASEDGIAVSGVVPGGPAEAAGLQRGDLVVSLDGQSVQGLRQLYNVIWERGPGEMIGMQVLRGEAIQVVQVLAGDRYEFFK
;
A
#
# COMPACT_ATOMS: atom_id res chain seq x y z
N MET A 1 19.08 -9.01 18.89
CA MET A 1 18.49 -9.16 17.54
C MET A 1 19.42 -10.04 16.71
N PRO A 2 18.89 -10.98 15.91
CA PRO A 2 19.74 -11.76 15.02
C PRO A 2 20.41 -10.84 13.98
N ARG A 3 21.71 -11.02 13.77
CA ARG A 3 22.53 -10.21 12.85
C ARG A 3 21.98 -10.22 11.41
N VAL A 4 21.44 -11.36 10.98
CA VAL A 4 20.81 -11.57 9.67
C VAL A 4 19.58 -10.67 9.47
N ALA A 5 18.72 -10.52 10.48
CA ALA A 5 17.54 -9.66 10.38
C ALA A 5 17.91 -8.19 10.12
N SER A 6 19.01 -7.70 10.70
CA SER A 6 19.45 -6.32 10.46
C SER A 6 20.11 -6.14 9.09
N ALA A 7 20.82 -7.16 8.59
CA ALA A 7 21.50 -7.10 7.30
C ALA A 7 20.53 -7.08 6.11
N SER A 8 19.34 -7.68 6.27
CA SER A 8 18.32 -7.70 5.22
C SER A 8 17.51 -6.40 5.10
N VAL A 9 17.62 -5.46 6.06
CA VAL A 9 16.85 -4.20 6.02
C VAL A 9 17.64 -3.12 5.31
N VAL A 10 17.05 -2.53 4.30
CA VAL A 10 17.66 -1.49 3.46
C VAL A 10 16.89 -0.17 3.57
N TYR A 11 17.60 0.93 3.34
CA TYR A 11 17.02 2.26 3.17
C TYR A 11 16.71 2.49 1.69
N LEU A 12 15.59 3.13 1.43
CA LEU A 12 15.12 3.51 0.11
C LEU A 12 14.94 5.03 0.03
N ARG A 13 15.39 5.62 -1.06
CA ARG A 13 15.10 6.99 -1.45
C ARG A 13 14.57 6.98 -2.88
N ALA A 14 13.45 7.63 -3.10
CA ALA A 14 12.80 7.70 -4.39
C ALA A 14 12.59 9.17 -4.79
N GLU A 15 12.92 9.51 -6.03
CA GLU A 15 12.71 10.81 -6.65
C GLU A 15 11.58 10.69 -7.67
N ILE A 16 10.51 11.45 -7.48
CA ILE A 16 9.30 11.41 -8.29
C ILE A 16 9.20 12.72 -9.08
N PRO A 17 9.02 12.66 -10.39
CA PRO A 17 8.81 13.87 -11.20
C PRO A 17 7.59 14.67 -10.70
N SER A 18 7.70 15.99 -10.64
CA SER A 18 6.59 16.87 -10.23
C SER A 18 5.35 16.75 -11.15
N SER A 19 5.55 16.29 -12.38
CA SER A 19 4.49 16.02 -13.35
C SER A 19 3.73 14.71 -13.09
N HIS A 20 4.27 13.80 -12.25
CA HIS A 20 3.63 12.54 -11.97
C HIS A 20 2.41 12.72 -11.05
N ALA A 21 1.30 12.03 -11.34
CA ALA A 21 0.03 12.18 -10.62
C ALA A 21 0.12 11.93 -9.10
N SER A 22 1.10 11.15 -8.64
CA SER A 22 1.32 10.91 -7.21
C SER A 22 2.13 12.01 -6.50
N ALA A 23 2.82 12.90 -7.22
CA ALA A 23 3.67 13.93 -6.62
C ALA A 23 2.88 14.93 -5.74
N PRO A 24 1.74 15.49 -6.18
CA PRO A 24 0.95 16.40 -5.35
C PRO A 24 0.31 15.72 -4.14
N ILE A 25 0.17 14.38 -4.15
CA ILE A 25 -0.47 13.59 -3.09
C ILE A 25 0.55 13.13 -2.05
N LEU A 26 1.71 12.65 -2.50
CA LEU A 26 2.69 11.93 -1.67
C LEU A 26 4.06 12.61 -1.61
N GLY A 27 4.27 13.70 -2.35
CA GLY A 27 5.54 14.43 -2.45
C GLY A 27 6.45 13.92 -3.58
N GLU A 28 7.42 14.76 -3.94
CA GLU A 28 8.40 14.51 -5.02
C GLU A 28 9.63 13.72 -4.53
N GLU A 29 9.92 13.75 -3.25
CA GLU A 29 10.97 12.96 -2.63
C GLU A 29 10.36 12.09 -1.54
N ARG A 30 10.62 10.78 -1.60
CA ARG A 30 10.11 9.82 -0.62
C ARG A 30 11.23 8.96 -0.07
N MET A 31 11.16 8.72 1.22
CA MET A 31 12.08 7.86 1.94
C MET A 31 11.32 6.68 2.53
N GLY A 32 11.96 5.52 2.53
CA GLY A 32 11.38 4.31 3.04
C GLY A 32 12.42 3.33 3.57
N ALA A 33 11.93 2.26 4.13
CA ALA A 33 12.69 1.05 4.39
C ALA A 33 12.22 -0.06 3.46
N GLY A 34 13.02 -1.09 3.31
CA GLY A 34 12.66 -2.31 2.59
C GLY A 34 13.32 -3.51 3.21
N VAL A 35 12.90 -4.69 2.78
CA VAL A 35 13.52 -5.96 3.17
C VAL A 35 14.02 -6.69 1.94
N ALA A 36 15.29 -7.09 1.96
CA ALA A 36 15.85 -7.96 0.94
C ALA A 36 15.17 -9.34 0.99
N VAL A 37 14.55 -9.76 -0.11
CA VAL A 37 13.87 -11.07 -0.25
C VAL A 37 14.68 -12.04 -1.11
N SER A 38 15.67 -11.51 -1.82
CA SER A 38 16.76 -12.24 -2.47
C SER A 38 18.01 -11.36 -2.50
N GLY A 39 19.10 -11.80 -3.12
CA GLY A 39 20.29 -10.98 -3.32
C GLY A 39 20.03 -9.69 -4.09
N GLU A 40 19.07 -9.70 -4.99
CA GLU A 40 18.78 -8.61 -5.93
C GLU A 40 17.37 -8.01 -5.78
N HIS A 41 16.51 -8.56 -4.93
CA HIS A 41 15.13 -8.08 -4.77
C HIS A 41 14.87 -7.52 -3.39
N VAL A 42 14.27 -6.34 -3.35
CA VAL A 42 13.84 -5.64 -2.13
C VAL A 42 12.32 -5.44 -2.15
N LEU A 43 11.65 -5.94 -1.14
CA LEU A 43 10.22 -5.75 -0.93
C LEU A 43 9.98 -4.52 -0.05
N THR A 44 9.03 -3.67 -0.44
CA THR A 44 8.67 -2.45 0.29
C THR A 44 7.19 -2.09 0.12
N ALA A 45 6.73 -1.01 0.76
CA ALA A 45 5.39 -0.47 0.53
C ALA A 45 5.36 0.31 -0.79
N HIS A 46 4.36 0.07 -1.63
CA HIS A 46 4.32 0.55 -3.03
C HIS A 46 4.36 2.07 -3.15
N TYR A 47 3.70 2.80 -2.24
CA TYR A 47 3.63 4.27 -2.32
C TYR A 47 4.99 4.96 -2.15
N ILE A 48 6.00 4.27 -1.62
CA ILE A 48 7.35 4.81 -1.50
C ILE A 48 7.97 5.00 -2.88
N VAL A 49 7.75 4.05 -3.79
CA VAL A 49 8.38 4.03 -5.13
C VAL A 49 7.40 4.29 -6.28
N LEU A 50 6.14 4.60 -5.97
CA LEU A 50 5.10 4.88 -6.96
C LEU A 50 5.45 6.10 -7.83
N GLY A 51 5.66 5.89 -9.13
CA GLY A 51 6.02 6.93 -10.08
C GLY A 51 7.46 7.44 -9.98
N ALA A 52 8.34 6.72 -9.28
CA ALA A 52 9.73 7.13 -9.14
C ALA A 52 10.49 7.02 -10.46
N ALA A 53 11.10 8.13 -10.88
CA ALA A 53 12.06 8.15 -11.99
C ALA A 53 13.43 7.61 -11.55
N ARG A 54 13.75 7.73 -10.26
CA ARG A 54 14.98 7.22 -9.66
C ARG A 54 14.69 6.63 -8.29
N VAL A 55 15.25 5.47 -8.03
CA VAL A 55 15.25 4.83 -6.71
C VAL A 55 16.68 4.46 -6.34
N GLU A 56 17.07 4.79 -5.12
CA GLU A 56 18.33 4.39 -4.51
C GLU A 56 18.07 3.42 -3.37
N VAL A 57 18.87 2.36 -3.29
CA VAL A 57 18.82 1.37 -2.21
C VAL A 57 20.14 1.37 -1.46
N VAL A 58 20.12 1.66 -0.17
CA VAL A 58 21.31 1.68 0.68
C VAL A 58 21.26 0.55 1.70
N GLY A 59 22.23 -0.36 1.63
CA GLY A 59 22.38 -1.46 2.58
C GLY A 59 22.94 -1.00 3.93
N ILE A 60 22.98 -1.93 4.88
CA ILE A 60 23.60 -1.67 6.20
C ILE A 60 25.12 -1.42 6.08
N ASP A 61 25.74 -1.88 5.01
CA ASP A 61 27.14 -1.63 4.67
C ASP A 61 27.41 -0.21 4.17
N GLY A 62 26.36 0.61 4.03
CA GLY A 62 26.42 1.98 3.54
C GLY A 62 26.64 2.10 2.02
N ARG A 63 26.61 0.99 1.29
CA ARG A 63 26.73 1.01 -0.17
C ARG A 63 25.38 1.32 -0.80
N THR A 64 25.38 2.26 -1.74
CA THR A 64 24.23 2.51 -2.63
C THR A 64 24.25 1.52 -3.78
N ARG A 65 23.09 0.95 -4.07
CA ARG A 65 22.87 -0.01 -5.15
C ARG A 65 21.94 0.58 -6.19
N GLU A 66 22.30 0.39 -7.43
CA GLU A 66 21.49 0.83 -8.57
C GLU A 66 20.29 -0.07 -8.74
N VAL A 67 19.14 0.57 -8.96
CA VAL A 67 17.89 -0.11 -9.25
C VAL A 67 17.76 -0.29 -10.77
N GLU A 68 17.41 -1.50 -11.17
CA GLU A 68 17.09 -1.83 -12.54
C GLU A 68 15.62 -1.56 -12.87
N ARG A 69 14.73 -1.97 -11.94
CA ARG A 69 13.28 -1.92 -12.14
C ARG A 69 12.53 -1.86 -10.81
N THR A 70 11.35 -1.26 -10.85
CA THR A 70 10.35 -1.34 -9.78
C THR A 70 9.07 -1.97 -10.33
N ALA A 71 8.53 -2.97 -9.64
CA ALA A 71 7.24 -3.57 -9.93
C ALA A 71 6.26 -3.24 -8.82
N LEU A 72 5.09 -2.71 -9.20
CA LEU A 72 4.06 -2.26 -8.28
C LEU A 72 2.88 -3.24 -8.24
N ASP A 73 2.32 -3.45 -7.06
CA ASP A 73 1.05 -4.15 -6.90
C ASP A 73 0.08 -3.27 -6.08
N HIS A 74 -0.85 -2.62 -6.80
CA HIS A 74 -1.80 -1.71 -6.18
C HIS A 74 -2.80 -2.40 -5.27
N GLU A 75 -3.05 -3.69 -5.48
CA GLU A 75 -4.01 -4.45 -4.68
C GLU A 75 -3.46 -4.81 -3.32
N SER A 76 -2.23 -5.31 -3.26
CA SER A 76 -1.58 -5.59 -1.98
C SER A 76 -0.98 -4.34 -1.32
N GLY A 77 -0.68 -3.32 -2.10
CA GLY A 77 0.06 -2.14 -1.63
C GLY A 77 1.55 -2.40 -1.44
N LEU A 78 2.09 -3.46 -2.08
CA LEU A 78 3.51 -3.82 -2.08
C LEU A 78 4.20 -3.42 -3.38
N ALA A 79 5.51 -3.25 -3.31
CA ALA A 79 6.37 -3.07 -4.46
C ALA A 79 7.63 -3.93 -4.33
N LEU A 80 8.10 -4.45 -5.46
CA LEU A 80 9.37 -5.15 -5.59
C LEU A 80 10.35 -4.28 -6.37
N VAL A 81 11.48 -3.98 -5.74
CA VAL A 81 12.58 -3.23 -6.33
C VAL A 81 13.66 -4.23 -6.73
N THR A 82 13.99 -4.30 -8.02
CA THR A 82 15.03 -5.17 -8.56
C THR A 82 16.32 -4.37 -8.73
N LEU A 83 17.42 -4.90 -8.20
CA LEU A 83 18.75 -4.31 -8.28
C LEU A 83 19.52 -4.86 -9.49
N ARG A 84 20.45 -4.06 -10.01
CA ARG A 84 21.36 -4.50 -11.07
C ARG A 84 22.40 -5.53 -10.61
N SER A 85 22.66 -5.62 -9.30
CA SER A 85 23.63 -6.54 -8.70
C SER A 85 23.06 -7.18 -7.45
N GLY A 86 23.21 -8.49 -7.32
CA GLY A 86 22.66 -9.30 -6.23
C GLY A 86 23.69 -9.56 -5.15
N ASP A 87 23.88 -8.61 -4.20
CA ASP A 87 24.81 -8.77 -3.08
C ASP A 87 24.17 -8.52 -1.69
N LEU A 88 22.82 -8.43 -1.64
CA LEU A 88 22.09 -8.29 -0.40
C LEU A 88 21.95 -9.63 0.33
N GLU A 89 21.95 -9.59 1.65
CA GLU A 89 21.64 -10.74 2.50
C GLU A 89 20.11 -10.85 2.68
N PRO A 90 19.45 -11.89 2.15
CA PRO A 90 18.00 -11.97 2.19
C PRO A 90 17.48 -12.38 3.56
N ALA A 91 16.31 -11.85 3.92
CA ALA A 91 15.53 -12.30 5.06
C ALA A 91 14.83 -13.63 4.77
N ARG A 92 14.55 -14.40 5.80
CA ARG A 92 13.73 -15.60 5.70
C ARG A 92 12.26 -15.22 5.62
N LEU A 93 11.64 -15.47 4.48
CA LEU A 93 10.20 -15.33 4.27
C LEU A 93 9.51 -16.64 4.65
N GLU A 94 8.58 -16.57 5.59
CA GLU A 94 7.82 -17.74 6.01
C GLU A 94 6.45 -17.31 6.53
N PRO A 95 5.40 -17.39 5.69
CA PRO A 95 4.07 -16.95 6.06
C PRO A 95 3.47 -17.84 7.16
N GLU A 96 3.82 -19.13 7.19
CA GLU A 96 3.29 -20.09 8.14
C GLU A 96 4.20 -20.30 9.38
N PRO A 97 3.65 -20.61 10.55
CA PRO A 97 2.23 -20.48 10.87
C PRO A 97 1.81 -19.01 10.84
N GLU A 98 0.56 -18.74 10.50
CA GLU A 98 0.00 -17.40 10.52
C GLU A 98 0.06 -16.79 11.93
N LEU A 99 0.24 -15.46 11.98
CA LEU A 99 0.20 -14.72 13.24
C LEU A 99 -1.23 -14.66 13.79
N ARG A 100 -1.32 -14.66 15.12
CA ARG A 100 -2.57 -14.53 15.88
C ARG A 100 -2.45 -13.38 16.88
N PRO A 101 -3.56 -12.77 17.31
CA PRO A 101 -3.54 -11.81 18.41
C PRO A 101 -2.84 -12.38 19.63
N GLY A 102 -1.93 -11.59 20.22
CA GLY A 102 -1.07 -11.99 21.33
C GLY A 102 0.32 -12.52 20.93
N ASP A 103 0.54 -12.89 19.66
CA ASP A 103 1.86 -13.36 19.22
C ASP A 103 2.91 -12.26 19.33
N PRO A 104 4.11 -12.59 19.88
CA PRO A 104 5.21 -11.63 19.96
C PRO A 104 5.81 -11.38 18.58
N VAL A 105 5.98 -10.10 18.25
CA VAL A 105 6.56 -9.64 16.99
C VAL A 105 7.54 -8.50 17.23
N PHE A 106 8.45 -8.30 16.27
CA PHE A 106 9.29 -7.12 16.24
C PHE A 106 9.40 -6.59 14.80
N LEU A 107 9.56 -5.29 14.67
CA LEU A 107 9.83 -4.66 13.41
C LEU A 107 11.25 -4.08 13.40
N LEU A 108 11.83 -4.00 12.22
CA LEU A 108 13.04 -3.24 11.93
C LEU A 108 12.77 -2.25 10.81
N THR A 109 13.29 -1.04 10.98
CA THR A 109 13.14 0.02 9.99
C THR A 109 14.39 0.87 9.93
N CYS A 110 14.45 1.75 8.94
CA CYS A 110 15.46 2.79 8.81
C CYS A 110 14.96 4.12 9.40
N THR A 111 15.85 4.88 10.02
CA THR A 111 15.63 6.28 10.39
C THR A 111 16.53 7.21 9.58
N GLY A 112 17.36 6.64 8.72
CA GLY A 112 18.30 7.25 7.80
C GLY A 112 19.06 6.17 7.06
N GLU A 113 19.95 6.56 6.17
CA GLU A 113 20.71 5.63 5.31
C GLU A 113 21.49 4.57 6.10
N LYS A 114 22.10 4.97 7.21
CA LYS A 114 23.00 4.12 8.03
C LYS A 114 22.37 3.66 9.33
N GLU A 115 21.22 4.20 9.70
CA GLU A 115 20.61 3.89 10.97
C GLU A 115 19.45 2.90 10.82
N ARG A 116 19.44 1.89 11.67
CA ARG A 116 18.36 0.92 11.80
C ARG A 116 17.81 0.98 13.21
N ARG A 117 16.50 1.05 13.34
CA ARG A 117 15.78 1.01 14.62
C ARG A 117 14.76 -0.09 14.64
N GLY A 118 14.52 -0.64 15.79
CA GLY A 118 13.52 -1.67 15.99
C GLY A 118 12.58 -1.34 17.12
N ALA A 119 11.39 -1.92 17.05
CA ALA A 119 10.43 -1.95 18.12
C ALA A 119 9.94 -3.39 18.32
N SER A 120 9.58 -3.74 19.56
CA SER A 120 9.00 -5.04 19.89
C SER A 120 7.62 -4.85 20.49
N GLY A 121 6.73 -5.78 20.24
CA GLY A 121 5.36 -5.75 20.74
C GLY A 121 4.64 -7.03 20.40
N HIS A 122 3.33 -6.94 20.27
CA HIS A 122 2.45 -8.07 20.02
C HIS A 122 1.46 -7.74 18.91
N VAL A 123 0.98 -8.78 18.24
CA VAL A 123 -0.14 -8.67 17.32
C VAL A 123 -1.40 -8.33 18.11
N THR A 124 -2.14 -7.32 17.68
CA THR A 124 -3.44 -6.96 18.30
C THR A 124 -4.61 -7.49 17.52
N PHE A 125 -4.46 -7.55 16.18
CA PHE A 125 -5.52 -7.94 15.28
C PHE A 125 -4.95 -8.48 13.98
N VAL A 126 -5.59 -9.49 13.41
CA VAL A 126 -5.36 -9.97 12.05
C VAL A 126 -6.73 -10.09 11.39
N GLY A 127 -6.96 -9.28 10.38
CA GLY A 127 -8.27 -9.23 9.72
C GLY A 127 -8.39 -8.07 8.75
N PRO A 128 -9.61 -7.77 8.33
CA PRO A 128 -9.87 -6.77 7.30
C PRO A 128 -9.46 -5.37 7.70
N PHE A 129 -9.01 -4.62 6.69
CA PHE A 129 -8.68 -3.20 6.79
C PHE A 129 -9.14 -2.47 5.55
N GLU A 130 -9.88 -1.40 5.71
CA GLU A 130 -10.33 -0.50 4.64
C GLU A 130 -9.72 0.89 4.84
N ALA A 131 -9.06 1.40 3.81
CA ALA A 131 -8.53 2.75 3.77
C ALA A 131 -9.43 3.67 2.91
N PHE A 132 -9.33 4.97 3.12
CA PHE A 132 -10.16 5.97 2.43
C PHE A 132 -9.63 6.38 1.04
N TRP A 133 -8.70 5.63 0.45
CA TRP A 133 -8.15 5.87 -0.90
C TRP A 133 -8.34 4.68 -1.83
N GLU A 134 -9.49 4.03 -1.77
CA GLU A 134 -9.85 2.85 -2.54
C GLU A 134 -8.84 1.71 -2.38
N TYR A 135 -8.53 1.38 -1.13
CA TYR A 135 -7.62 0.31 -0.78
C TYR A 135 -8.19 -0.52 0.36
N MET A 136 -8.13 -1.82 0.22
CA MET A 136 -8.62 -2.77 1.22
C MET A 136 -7.75 -4.00 1.26
N LEU A 137 -7.50 -4.49 2.45
CA LEU A 137 -6.88 -5.79 2.72
C LEU A 137 -7.91 -6.68 3.41
N ASP A 138 -8.00 -7.94 3.00
CA ASP A 138 -8.83 -8.93 3.72
C ASP A 138 -8.15 -9.36 5.02
N ARG A 139 -6.82 -9.29 5.06
CA ARG A 139 -6.02 -9.65 6.21
C ARG A 139 -4.85 -8.69 6.38
N ALA A 140 -5.04 -7.65 7.17
CA ALA A 140 -3.97 -6.79 7.65
C ALA A 140 -3.48 -7.31 9.01
N ILE A 141 -2.21 -7.09 9.33
CA ILE A 141 -1.64 -7.40 10.65
C ILE A 141 -1.49 -6.08 11.41
N MET A 142 -2.21 -5.93 12.52
CA MET A 142 -2.08 -4.78 13.40
C MET A 142 -1.31 -5.15 14.65
N THR A 143 -0.47 -4.24 15.15
CA THR A 143 0.42 -4.50 16.27
C THR A 143 0.37 -3.37 17.30
N THR A 144 0.78 -3.66 18.54
CA THR A 144 0.92 -2.65 19.60
C THR A 144 2.07 -1.68 19.37
N MET A 145 2.91 -1.93 18.36
CA MET A 145 4.12 -1.13 18.13
C MET A 145 3.81 0.16 17.39
N VAL A 146 4.51 1.22 17.79
CA VAL A 146 4.67 2.40 16.94
C VAL A 146 5.94 2.19 16.11
N ASN A 147 5.83 2.34 14.79
CA ASN A 147 7.00 2.29 13.91
C ASN A 147 7.96 3.43 14.28
N PRO A 148 9.21 3.13 14.71
CA PRO A 148 10.15 4.16 15.16
C PRO A 148 10.85 4.90 14.01
N GLY A 149 10.53 4.60 12.76
CA GLY A 149 11.16 5.19 11.60
C GLY A 149 10.30 5.12 10.34
N LEU A 150 10.93 4.83 9.22
CA LEU A 150 10.31 4.84 7.89
C LEU A 150 9.45 3.58 7.65
N ALA A 151 8.40 3.71 6.86
CA ALA A 151 7.58 2.57 6.42
C ALA A 151 8.33 1.70 5.39
N GLY A 152 7.80 0.51 5.11
CA GLY A 152 8.35 -0.46 4.16
C GLY A 152 9.26 -1.51 4.79
N GLY A 153 9.64 -1.36 6.06
CA GLY A 153 10.46 -2.33 6.77
C GLY A 153 9.70 -3.60 7.16
N PRO A 154 10.43 -4.71 7.43
CA PRO A 154 9.83 -5.99 7.77
C PRO A 154 9.25 -6.04 9.19
N LEU A 155 8.11 -6.75 9.29
CA LEU A 155 7.59 -7.29 10.54
C LEU A 155 8.06 -8.73 10.68
N PHE A 156 8.74 -9.04 11.77
CA PHE A 156 9.26 -10.37 12.09
C PHE A 156 8.50 -11.01 13.23
N ASP A 157 8.40 -12.33 13.20
CA ASP A 157 8.05 -13.12 14.38
C ASP A 157 9.25 -13.35 15.32
N ALA A 158 9.02 -14.03 16.45
CA ALA A 158 10.05 -14.33 17.45
C ALA A 158 11.23 -15.18 16.91
N ARG A 159 11.06 -15.84 15.75
CA ARG A 159 12.09 -16.64 15.07
C ARG A 159 12.81 -15.88 13.97
N ALA A 160 12.63 -14.57 13.89
CA ALA A 160 13.17 -13.70 12.84
C ALA A 160 12.74 -14.09 11.42
N ARG A 161 11.51 -14.59 11.26
CA ARG A 161 10.89 -14.84 9.95
C ARG A 161 10.02 -13.65 9.59
N VAL A 162 10.10 -13.19 8.36
CA VAL A 162 9.27 -12.09 7.87
C VAL A 162 7.82 -12.56 7.74
N LYS A 163 6.93 -11.86 8.40
CA LYS A 163 5.48 -12.08 8.39
C LYS A 163 4.71 -11.01 7.62
N GLY A 164 5.31 -9.84 7.45
CA GLY A 164 4.69 -8.74 6.72
C GLY A 164 5.64 -7.58 6.49
N VAL A 165 5.15 -6.58 5.75
CA VAL A 165 5.81 -5.31 5.48
C VAL A 165 5.03 -4.20 6.18
N VAL A 166 5.68 -3.45 7.05
CA VAL A 166 5.05 -2.34 7.78
C VAL A 166 4.74 -1.21 6.82
N SER A 167 3.47 -0.86 6.67
CA SER A 167 3.00 0.14 5.71
C SER A 167 2.54 1.42 6.40
N LEU A 168 1.56 1.34 7.30
CA LEU A 168 0.90 2.50 7.86
C LEU A 168 1.10 2.61 9.37
N GLY A 169 1.23 3.85 9.85
CA GLY A 169 1.04 4.20 11.24
C GLY A 169 -0.38 4.69 11.46
N LEU A 170 -1.17 3.99 12.28
CA LEU A 170 -2.56 4.34 12.58
C LEU A 170 -2.63 5.24 13.82
N ALA A 171 -1.89 6.34 13.82
CA ALA A 171 -1.77 7.25 14.97
C ALA A 171 -3.11 7.90 15.38
N ALA A 172 -4.03 8.06 14.44
CA ALA A 172 -5.36 8.66 14.70
C ALA A 172 -6.33 7.71 15.43
N VAL A 173 -6.09 6.39 15.40
CA VAL A 173 -6.97 5.36 16.00
C VAL A 173 -6.31 4.68 17.20
N GLY A 174 -5.10 5.08 17.54
CA GLY A 174 -4.28 4.47 18.59
C GLY A 174 -2.83 4.38 18.15
N ARG A 175 -1.97 3.81 19.01
CA ARG A 175 -0.53 3.63 18.71
C ARG A 175 -0.31 2.27 18.06
N PHE A 176 -0.75 2.11 16.83
CA PHE A 176 -0.63 0.85 16.11
C PHE A 176 0.15 1.02 14.82
N SER A 177 0.90 0.00 14.45
CA SER A 177 1.42 -0.16 13.09
C SER A 177 0.66 -1.25 12.36
N LEU A 178 0.33 -0.98 11.11
CA LEU A 178 -0.26 -1.94 10.19
C LEU A 178 0.82 -2.50 9.29
N ALA A 179 0.84 -3.81 9.15
CA ALA A 179 1.69 -4.51 8.19
C ALA A 179 0.85 -5.31 7.19
N ILE A 180 1.31 -5.29 5.93
CA ILE A 180 0.78 -6.08 4.84
C ILE A 180 1.38 -7.49 4.96
N PRO A 181 0.58 -8.57 4.97
CA PRO A 181 1.09 -9.93 5.09
C PRO A 181 2.04 -10.31 3.96
N VAL A 182 3.13 -11.00 4.30
CA VAL A 182 4.11 -11.45 3.30
C VAL A 182 3.54 -12.52 2.35
N SER A 183 2.49 -13.23 2.74
CA SER A 183 1.77 -14.17 1.87
C SER A 183 1.27 -13.49 0.59
N MET A 184 0.82 -12.23 0.67
CA MET A 184 0.36 -11.46 -0.50
C MET A 184 1.48 -11.23 -1.52
N PHE A 185 2.72 -11.03 -1.06
CA PHE A 185 3.88 -11.01 -1.95
C PHE A 185 4.15 -12.38 -2.57
N LEU A 186 4.15 -13.44 -1.76
CA LEU A 186 4.48 -14.79 -2.22
C LEU A 186 3.51 -15.31 -3.29
N GLU A 187 2.22 -14.96 -3.18
CA GLU A 187 1.20 -15.26 -4.20
C GLU A 187 1.45 -14.56 -5.55
N ARG A 188 2.14 -13.41 -5.53
CA ARG A 188 2.38 -12.53 -6.69
C ARG A 188 3.85 -12.46 -7.09
N ARG A 189 4.68 -13.26 -6.42
CA ARG A 189 6.13 -13.17 -6.50
C ARG A 189 6.65 -13.27 -7.92
N GLU A 190 6.24 -14.30 -8.66
CA GLU A 190 6.70 -14.55 -10.02
C GLU A 190 6.39 -13.37 -10.93
N ARG A 191 5.17 -12.87 -10.91
CA ARG A 191 4.72 -11.69 -11.67
C ARG A 191 5.55 -10.45 -11.35
N LEU A 192 5.77 -10.18 -10.05
CA LEU A 192 6.55 -9.02 -9.60
C LEU A 192 8.04 -9.15 -9.96
N GLU A 193 8.63 -10.34 -9.85
CA GLU A 193 10.01 -10.60 -10.25
C GLU A 193 10.20 -10.45 -11.76
N GLN A 194 9.20 -10.75 -12.57
CA GLN A 194 9.19 -10.54 -14.03
C GLN A 194 8.89 -9.07 -14.40
N GLY A 195 8.39 -8.27 -13.47
CA GLY A 195 7.97 -6.88 -13.71
C GLY A 195 6.70 -6.77 -14.51
N GLU A 196 5.88 -7.81 -14.50
CA GLU A 196 4.63 -7.87 -15.23
C GLU A 196 3.50 -7.19 -14.45
N LEU A 197 2.60 -6.55 -15.19
CA LEU A 197 1.35 -6.04 -14.64
C LEU A 197 0.30 -7.16 -14.58
N PRO A 198 -0.69 -7.08 -13.68
CA PRO A 198 -1.83 -7.98 -13.76
C PRO A 198 -2.51 -7.85 -15.13
N SER A 199 -3.07 -8.94 -15.62
CA SER A 199 -3.83 -8.90 -16.87
C SER A 199 -5.00 -7.90 -16.77
N PRO A 200 -5.47 -7.33 -17.87
CA PRO A 200 -6.61 -6.39 -17.83
C PRO A 200 -7.85 -6.95 -17.12
N ALA A 201 -8.07 -8.26 -17.22
CA ALA A 201 -9.20 -8.94 -16.56
C ALA A 201 -9.04 -9.07 -15.04
N GLU A 202 -7.81 -8.98 -14.53
CA GLU A 202 -7.51 -9.02 -13.08
C GLU A 202 -7.47 -7.62 -12.46
N ARG A 203 -7.46 -6.56 -13.27
CA ARG A 203 -7.40 -5.19 -12.79
C ARG A 203 -8.78 -4.72 -12.33
N ARG A 204 -8.81 -4.05 -11.20
CA ARG A 204 -10.04 -3.52 -10.60
C ARG A 204 -10.36 -2.13 -11.13
N ALA A 205 -11.63 -1.84 -11.24
CA ALA A 205 -12.10 -0.47 -11.47
C ALA A 205 -11.53 0.47 -10.40
N TRP A 206 -11.17 1.68 -10.81
CA TRP A 206 -10.70 2.74 -9.93
C TRP A 206 -11.44 4.04 -10.26
N LEU A 207 -12.01 4.68 -9.25
CA LEU A 207 -12.77 5.90 -9.44
C LEU A 207 -11.96 7.16 -9.12
N GLY A 208 -10.97 7.06 -8.27
CA GLY A 208 -10.10 8.20 -7.93
C GLY A 208 -10.76 9.20 -6.99
N PHE A 209 -11.37 8.73 -5.92
CA PHE A 209 -11.90 9.60 -4.87
C PHE A 209 -11.53 9.10 -3.47
N TYR A 210 -11.81 9.91 -2.47
CA TYR A 210 -11.52 9.60 -1.08
C TYR A 210 -12.83 9.45 -0.29
N PRO A 211 -13.41 8.22 -0.22
CA PRO A 211 -14.59 7.97 0.58
C PRO A 211 -14.24 7.92 2.06
N GLN A 212 -15.04 8.56 2.88
CA GLN A 212 -14.90 8.57 4.32
C GLN A 212 -16.22 8.16 4.98
N ALA A 213 -16.18 7.13 5.82
CA ALA A 213 -17.34 6.74 6.61
C ALA A 213 -17.66 7.83 7.65
N SER A 214 -18.94 8.19 7.76
CA SER A 214 -19.53 9.13 8.72
C SER A 214 -20.80 8.56 9.34
N GLU A 215 -21.40 9.26 10.29
CA GLU A 215 -22.67 8.87 10.87
C GLU A 215 -23.82 8.87 9.83
N ASP A 216 -23.75 9.76 8.85
CA ASP A 216 -24.75 9.90 7.79
C ASP A 216 -24.52 8.97 6.59
N GLY A 217 -23.45 8.18 6.58
CA GLY A 217 -23.07 7.29 5.48
C GLY A 217 -21.65 7.49 4.97
N ILE A 218 -21.43 7.38 3.66
CA ILE A 218 -20.10 7.52 3.05
C ILE A 218 -20.00 8.89 2.37
N ALA A 219 -19.21 9.78 2.94
CA ALA A 219 -18.95 11.10 2.37
C ALA A 219 -17.73 11.09 1.42
N VAL A 220 -17.79 11.87 0.37
CA VAL A 220 -16.64 12.18 -0.50
C VAL A 220 -15.79 13.25 0.19
N SER A 221 -14.64 12.89 0.74
CA SER A 221 -13.73 13.84 1.38
C SER A 221 -12.83 14.57 0.38
N GLY A 222 -12.75 14.07 -0.86
CA GLY A 222 -12.00 14.66 -1.97
C GLY A 222 -11.97 13.75 -3.18
N VAL A 223 -11.41 14.24 -4.27
CA VAL A 223 -11.16 13.50 -5.51
C VAL A 223 -9.70 13.60 -5.90
N VAL A 224 -9.21 12.62 -6.65
CA VAL A 224 -7.85 12.63 -7.18
C VAL A 224 -7.81 13.57 -8.39
N PRO A 225 -6.93 14.57 -8.43
CA PRO A 225 -6.81 15.49 -9.57
C PRO A 225 -6.54 14.74 -10.88
N GLY A 226 -7.30 15.06 -11.92
CA GLY A 226 -7.25 14.37 -13.21
C GLY A 226 -7.85 12.97 -13.22
N GLY A 227 -8.40 12.50 -12.11
CA GLY A 227 -8.98 11.17 -11.98
C GLY A 227 -10.41 11.05 -12.51
N PRO A 228 -10.93 9.82 -12.65
CA PRO A 228 -12.28 9.56 -13.17
C PRO A 228 -13.40 10.26 -12.40
N ALA A 229 -13.35 10.27 -11.08
CA ALA A 229 -14.35 10.90 -10.24
C ALA A 229 -14.40 12.42 -10.43
N GLU A 230 -13.24 13.08 -10.55
CA GLU A 230 -13.18 14.52 -10.86
C GLU A 230 -13.77 14.80 -12.25
N ALA A 231 -13.37 14.01 -13.25
CA ALA A 231 -13.87 14.15 -14.63
C ALA A 231 -15.39 13.95 -14.71
N ALA A 232 -15.96 13.10 -13.87
CA ALA A 232 -17.40 12.85 -13.77
C ALA A 232 -18.15 13.93 -12.97
N GLY A 233 -17.46 14.86 -12.32
CA GLY A 233 -18.04 15.95 -11.54
C GLY A 233 -18.46 15.53 -10.12
N LEU A 234 -17.87 14.46 -9.57
CA LEU A 234 -18.00 14.13 -8.15
C LEU A 234 -17.30 15.22 -7.33
N GLN A 235 -17.88 15.63 -6.21
CA GLN A 235 -17.39 16.77 -5.44
C GLN A 235 -17.20 16.40 -3.98
N ARG A 236 -16.25 17.08 -3.34
CA ARG A 236 -16.11 17.03 -1.88
C ARG A 236 -17.41 17.46 -1.21
N GLY A 237 -17.88 16.66 -0.26
CA GLY A 237 -19.13 16.88 0.47
C GLY A 237 -20.31 16.11 -0.10
N ASP A 238 -20.19 15.46 -1.26
CA ASP A 238 -21.19 14.53 -1.74
C ASP A 238 -21.35 13.36 -0.76
N LEU A 239 -22.58 12.97 -0.47
CA LEU A 239 -22.85 11.78 0.34
C LEU A 239 -23.30 10.65 -0.60
N VAL A 240 -22.56 9.55 -0.63
CA VAL A 240 -22.86 8.40 -1.51
C VAL A 240 -24.08 7.65 -0.99
N VAL A 241 -25.14 7.59 -1.79
CA VAL A 241 -26.40 6.94 -1.47
C VAL A 241 -26.41 5.51 -2.04
N SER A 242 -26.03 5.35 -3.29
CA SER A 242 -25.99 4.04 -3.97
C SER A 242 -25.00 4.03 -5.12
N LEU A 243 -24.53 2.83 -5.48
CA LEU A 243 -23.78 2.54 -6.69
C LEU A 243 -24.57 1.51 -7.51
N ASP A 244 -24.77 1.78 -8.80
CA ASP A 244 -25.53 0.93 -9.72
C ASP A 244 -26.87 0.43 -9.10
N GLY A 245 -27.54 1.31 -8.32
CA GLY A 245 -28.77 1.01 -7.62
C GLY A 245 -28.63 0.21 -6.33
N GLN A 246 -27.42 -0.19 -5.95
CA GLN A 246 -27.14 -0.88 -4.69
C GLN A 246 -26.80 0.15 -3.59
N SER A 247 -27.57 0.15 -2.50
CA SER A 247 -27.26 0.97 -1.33
C SER A 247 -25.98 0.48 -0.66
N VAL A 248 -25.10 1.42 -0.27
CA VAL A 248 -23.84 1.12 0.39
C VAL A 248 -23.77 1.80 1.76
N GLN A 249 -23.40 1.03 2.80
CA GLN A 249 -23.39 1.50 4.18
C GLN A 249 -21.99 1.61 4.79
N GLY A 250 -20.94 1.11 4.08
CA GLY A 250 -19.57 1.13 4.57
C GLY A 250 -18.55 0.94 3.45
N LEU A 251 -17.28 1.27 3.74
CA LEU A 251 -16.21 1.26 2.74
C LEU A 251 -16.02 -0.12 2.08
N ARG A 252 -16.12 -1.21 2.86
CA ARG A 252 -16.00 -2.56 2.32
C ARG A 252 -17.05 -2.86 1.28
N GLN A 253 -18.31 -2.52 1.57
CA GLN A 253 -19.40 -2.73 0.63
C GLN A 253 -19.24 -1.84 -0.61
N LEU A 254 -18.86 -0.57 -0.41
CA LEU A 254 -18.55 0.36 -1.49
C LEU A 254 -17.48 -0.22 -2.43
N TYR A 255 -16.35 -0.67 -1.88
CA TYR A 255 -15.25 -1.21 -2.69
C TYR A 255 -15.63 -2.52 -3.38
N ASN A 256 -16.38 -3.39 -2.74
CA ASN A 256 -16.83 -4.63 -3.37
C ASN A 256 -17.68 -4.32 -4.62
N VAL A 257 -18.64 -3.38 -4.53
CA VAL A 257 -19.46 -2.99 -5.68
C VAL A 257 -18.61 -2.37 -6.79
N ILE A 258 -17.66 -1.49 -6.46
CA ILE A 258 -16.74 -0.89 -7.44
C ILE A 258 -15.90 -1.99 -8.12
N TRP A 259 -15.37 -2.92 -7.35
CA TRP A 259 -14.43 -3.94 -7.83
C TRP A 259 -15.08 -5.17 -8.47
N GLU A 260 -16.41 -5.24 -8.50
CA GLU A 260 -17.15 -6.12 -9.42
C GLU A 260 -17.02 -5.66 -10.88
N ARG A 261 -16.54 -4.42 -11.10
CA ARG A 261 -16.30 -3.83 -12.41
C ARG A 261 -14.81 -3.79 -12.73
N GLY A 262 -14.54 -3.78 -14.03
CA GLY A 262 -13.20 -3.54 -14.58
C GLY A 262 -12.96 -2.08 -14.99
N PRO A 263 -11.71 -1.73 -15.28
CA PRO A 263 -11.39 -0.45 -15.93
C PRO A 263 -12.14 -0.28 -17.24
N GLY A 264 -12.62 0.94 -17.53
CA GLY A 264 -13.38 1.26 -18.73
C GLY A 264 -14.87 0.98 -18.62
N GLU A 265 -15.36 0.42 -17.51
CA GLU A 265 -16.80 0.24 -17.28
C GLU A 265 -17.41 1.49 -16.64
N MET A 266 -18.68 1.74 -16.95
CA MET A 266 -19.44 2.85 -16.40
C MET A 266 -20.07 2.45 -15.06
N ILE A 267 -19.89 3.28 -14.02
CA ILE A 267 -20.49 3.09 -12.69
C ILE A 267 -21.40 4.28 -12.39
N GLY A 268 -22.66 4.00 -12.16
CA GLY A 268 -23.67 5.00 -11.79
C GLY A 268 -23.69 5.22 -10.27
N MET A 269 -23.35 6.43 -9.84
CA MET A 269 -23.41 6.82 -8.42
C MET A 269 -24.58 7.74 -8.17
N GLN A 270 -25.44 7.43 -7.20
CA GLN A 270 -26.37 8.39 -6.64
C GLN A 270 -25.72 9.05 -5.44
N VAL A 271 -25.66 10.36 -5.46
CA VAL A 271 -25.07 11.16 -4.37
C VAL A 271 -26.08 12.21 -3.89
N LEU A 272 -26.13 12.44 -2.60
CA LEU A 272 -26.82 13.57 -2.03
C LEU A 272 -25.86 14.76 -1.97
N ARG A 273 -26.20 15.81 -2.73
CA ARG A 273 -25.45 17.09 -2.76
C ARG A 273 -26.35 18.21 -2.27
N GLY A 274 -26.07 18.73 -1.09
CA GLY A 274 -27.01 19.60 -0.39
C GLY A 274 -28.30 18.85 -0.07
N GLU A 275 -29.41 19.32 -0.62
CA GLU A 275 -30.74 18.69 -0.41
C GLU A 275 -31.21 17.87 -1.62
N ALA A 276 -30.40 17.76 -2.68
CA ALA A 276 -30.78 17.13 -3.92
C ALA A 276 -29.99 15.84 -4.20
N ILE A 277 -30.69 14.80 -4.64
CA ILE A 277 -30.06 13.59 -5.17
C ILE A 277 -29.64 13.86 -6.61
N GLN A 278 -28.36 13.58 -6.89
CA GLN A 278 -27.78 13.67 -8.22
C GLN A 278 -27.30 12.28 -8.66
N VAL A 279 -27.33 12.04 -9.96
CA VAL A 279 -26.74 10.85 -10.57
C VAL A 279 -25.46 11.27 -11.27
N VAL A 280 -24.34 10.71 -10.82
CA VAL A 280 -23.00 10.92 -11.39
C VAL A 280 -22.61 9.63 -12.09
N GLN A 281 -22.29 9.71 -13.38
CA GLN A 281 -21.82 8.57 -14.17
C GLN A 281 -20.29 8.63 -14.24
N VAL A 282 -19.61 7.66 -13.63
CA VAL A 282 -18.15 7.62 -13.58
C VAL A 282 -17.64 6.53 -14.51
N LEU A 283 -16.87 6.89 -15.52
CA LEU A 283 -16.13 5.92 -16.32
C LEU A 283 -14.89 5.47 -15.50
N ALA A 284 -14.91 4.23 -15.04
CA ALA A 284 -13.85 3.71 -14.18
C ALA A 284 -12.51 3.70 -14.89
N GLY A 285 -11.48 4.19 -14.22
CA GLY A 285 -10.10 4.19 -14.68
C GLY A 285 -9.35 2.93 -14.32
N ASP A 286 -8.15 2.81 -14.89
CA ASP A 286 -7.14 1.82 -14.54
C ASP A 286 -6.06 2.50 -13.70
N ARG A 287 -5.87 2.07 -12.44
CA ARG A 287 -4.87 2.65 -11.54
C ARG A 287 -3.45 2.44 -12.06
N TYR A 288 -3.18 1.30 -12.73
CA TYR A 288 -1.87 1.03 -13.32
C TYR A 288 -1.52 1.93 -14.50
N GLU A 289 -2.54 2.39 -15.25
CA GLU A 289 -2.31 3.32 -16.36
C GLU A 289 -2.28 4.78 -15.87
N PHE A 290 -3.07 5.12 -14.87
CA PHE A 290 -3.14 6.47 -14.33
C PHE A 290 -1.86 6.89 -13.59
N PHE A 291 -1.28 5.97 -12.83
CA PHE A 291 -0.04 6.20 -12.07
C PHE A 291 1.21 5.60 -12.75
N LYS A 292 1.23 5.56 -14.08
CA LYS A 292 2.33 5.02 -14.87
C LYS A 292 3.48 6.01 -15.03
#